data_e77fdbe8d14f814f14e8206387eb85ec
#
_entry.id   e77fdbe8d14f814f14e8206387eb85ec
#
_cell.length_a   1.000
_cell.length_b   1.000
_cell.length_c   1.000
_cell.angle_alpha   90.00
_cell.angle_beta   90.00
_cell.angle_gamma   90.00
#
_symmetry.space_group_name_H-M   'P 1'
#
loop_
_entity.id
_entity.type
_entity.pdbx_description
1 polymer ?
#
loop_
_entity_poly.entity_id
_entity_poly.type
_entity_poly.pdbx_seq_one_letter_code
_entity_poly.pdbx_strand_id
1 'polypeptide(L)'
;MHWATPWCWTPWARALPPCAPRRPTACWTRFTVIRGNISEVKTLASGAGTTKGVDADVADRVTEENLDGAVAFAKAFAAKTGAVVAITGAIDIVADGAKAYCIRNGHPMMSAITGTGCQLSALTAAFLTANPGQ
;
A
#
# COMPACT_ATOMS: atom_id res chain seq x y z
N MET A 1 1.85 -21.50 21.21
CA MET A 1 1.13 -20.89 20.08
C MET A 1 1.59 -19.45 19.95
N HIS A 2 2.49 -19.15 19.01
CA HIS A 2 2.90 -17.78 18.70
C HIS A 2 1.89 -17.16 17.76
N TRP A 3 1.12 -16.22 18.27
CA TRP A 3 0.27 -15.36 17.46
C TRP A 3 1.17 -14.38 16.69
N ALA A 4 1.44 -14.67 15.42
CA ALA A 4 2.02 -13.69 14.53
C ALA A 4 0.92 -12.67 14.21
N THR A 5 0.98 -11.49 14.83
CA THR A 5 0.09 -10.39 14.47
C THR A 5 0.38 -9.95 13.04
N PRO A 6 -0.60 -9.96 12.13
CA PRO A 6 -0.40 -9.44 10.78
C PRO A 6 -0.13 -7.93 10.87
N TRP A 7 1.00 -7.49 10.33
CA TRP A 7 1.37 -6.09 10.30
C TRP A 7 0.87 -5.48 8.99
N CYS A 8 -0.07 -4.54 9.10
CA CYS A 8 -0.43 -3.65 8.00
C CYS A 8 0.39 -2.37 8.13
N TRP A 9 1.18 -2.05 7.12
CA TRP A 9 1.99 -0.84 7.10
C TRP A 9 1.37 0.20 6.16
N THR A 10 1.23 1.42 6.66
CA THR A 10 0.85 2.58 5.86
C THR A 10 1.96 3.62 5.94
N PRO A 11 2.22 4.40 4.89
CA PRO A 11 3.30 5.38 4.85
C PRO A 11 3.28 6.43 5.95
N TRP A 12 2.14 6.65 6.59
CA TRP A 12 1.96 7.54 7.75
C TRP A 12 2.79 7.16 8.98
N ALA A 13 3.25 5.91 9.08
CA ALA A 13 4.15 5.48 10.15
C ALA A 13 5.51 6.22 10.12
N ARG A 14 5.80 6.99 9.08
CA ARG A 14 6.98 7.86 9.03
C ARG A 14 6.88 9.12 9.88
N ALA A 15 5.69 9.52 10.30
CA ALA A 15 5.46 10.69 11.15
C ALA A 15 5.69 10.42 12.64
N LEU A 16 6.14 9.23 13.02
CA LEU A 16 6.55 8.94 14.39
C LEU A 16 7.87 9.65 14.70
N PRO A 17 8.04 10.13 15.97
CA PRO A 17 9.18 10.95 16.35
C PRO A 17 10.53 10.23 16.17
N PRO A 18 11.65 10.97 16.13
CA PRO A 18 12.98 10.50 15.71
C PRO A 18 13.61 9.38 16.54
N CYS A 19 12.90 8.85 17.52
CA CYS A 19 13.36 7.73 18.36
C CYS A 19 13.24 6.35 17.69
N ALA A 20 12.57 6.23 16.54
CA ALA A 20 12.56 4.98 15.79
C ALA A 20 13.82 4.92 14.92
N PRO A 21 14.74 3.95 15.14
CA PRO A 21 15.90 3.79 14.28
C PRO A 21 15.43 3.63 12.83
N ARG A 22 16.10 4.32 11.88
CA ARG A 22 15.87 4.15 10.44
C ARG A 22 15.88 2.65 10.14
N ARG A 23 14.72 2.06 9.88
CA ARG A 23 14.64 0.62 9.69
C ARG A 23 15.31 0.28 8.36
N PRO A 24 16.32 -0.60 8.36
CA PRO A 24 16.94 -1.06 7.13
C PRO A 24 15.91 -1.76 6.26
N THR A 25 16.13 -1.77 4.96
CA THR A 25 15.33 -2.45 3.93
C THR A 25 15.02 -3.93 4.25
N ALA A 26 15.78 -4.54 5.13
CA ALA A 26 15.57 -5.91 5.63
C ALA A 26 14.28 -6.10 6.50
N CYS A 27 13.54 -5.03 6.82
CA CYS A 27 12.31 -5.15 7.62
C CYS A 27 11.05 -5.48 6.77
N TRP A 28 11.16 -5.45 5.44
CA TRP A 28 10.03 -5.67 4.53
C TRP A 28 9.43 -7.08 4.62
N THR A 29 10.24 -8.07 4.93
CA THR A 29 9.83 -9.49 5.04
C THR A 29 8.90 -9.78 6.22
N ARG A 30 8.60 -8.78 7.03
CA ARG A 30 7.70 -8.89 8.19
C ARG A 30 6.30 -8.35 7.95
N PHE A 31 6.05 -7.72 6.80
CA PHE A 31 4.73 -7.17 6.49
C PHE A 31 3.92 -8.18 5.69
N THR A 32 2.68 -8.38 6.08
CA THR A 32 1.72 -9.20 5.32
C THR A 32 1.14 -8.40 4.16
N VAL A 33 0.81 -7.12 4.41
CA VAL A 33 0.25 -6.21 3.41
C VAL A 33 0.93 -4.85 3.50
N ILE A 34 1.26 -4.29 2.34
CA ILE A 34 1.72 -2.91 2.17
C ILE A 34 0.64 -2.16 1.40
N ARG A 35 0.04 -1.15 2.03
CA ARG A 35 -1.05 -0.37 1.43
C ARG A 35 -0.70 1.10 1.36
N GLY A 36 -0.97 1.74 0.22
CA GLY A 36 -0.79 3.18 0.01
C GLY A 36 -1.34 3.63 -1.34
N ASN A 37 -1.26 4.93 -1.63
CA ASN A 37 -1.46 5.42 -2.99
C ASN A 37 -0.22 5.10 -3.85
N ILE A 38 -0.33 5.27 -5.17
CA ILE A 38 0.77 4.91 -6.09
C ILE A 38 2.05 5.68 -5.81
N SER A 39 1.98 6.98 -5.48
CA SER A 39 3.15 7.80 -5.17
C SER A 39 3.83 7.37 -3.88
N GLU A 40 3.04 7.01 -2.86
CA GLU A 40 3.55 6.50 -1.60
C GLU A 40 4.28 5.17 -1.79
N VAL A 41 3.70 4.25 -2.56
CA VAL A 41 4.30 2.93 -2.81
C VAL A 41 5.55 3.05 -3.67
N LYS A 42 5.57 3.95 -4.69
CA LYS A 42 6.77 4.26 -5.48
C LYS A 42 7.89 4.85 -4.61
N THR A 43 7.57 5.81 -3.75
CA THR A 43 8.53 6.41 -2.80
C THR A 43 9.13 5.35 -1.89
N LEU A 44 8.30 4.43 -1.45
CA LEU A 44 8.70 3.31 -0.63
C LEU A 44 9.66 2.37 -1.37
N ALA A 45 9.34 2.04 -2.60
CA ALA A 45 10.13 1.15 -3.45
C ALA A 45 11.49 1.74 -3.80
N SER A 46 11.56 3.06 -4.03
CA SER A 46 12.80 3.79 -4.38
C SER A 46 13.69 4.09 -3.17
N GLY A 47 13.16 4.05 -1.96
CA GLY A 47 13.88 4.45 -0.74
C GLY A 47 14.15 5.96 -0.65
N ALA A 48 13.77 6.75 -1.64
CA ALA A 48 13.95 8.20 -1.69
C ALA A 48 12.72 8.90 -1.09
N GLY A 49 12.90 9.57 0.02
CA GLY A 49 11.82 10.17 0.78
C GLY A 49 11.50 11.60 0.36
N THR A 50 10.78 11.81 -0.73
CA THR A 50 10.09 13.06 -0.99
C THR A 50 8.61 12.77 -1.26
N THR A 51 7.87 12.47 -0.19
CA THR A 51 6.41 12.49 -0.27
C THR A 51 5.96 13.94 -0.16
N LYS A 52 5.54 14.53 -1.25
CA LYS A 52 4.72 15.73 -1.25
C LYS A 52 3.31 15.33 -0.83
N GLY A 53 3.04 15.40 0.49
CA GLY A 53 1.68 15.33 1.01
C GLY A 53 0.93 14.01 0.78
N VAL A 54 -0.32 14.01 1.22
CA VAL A 54 -1.28 12.89 1.19
C VAL A 54 -1.87 12.68 -0.20
N ASP A 55 -1.78 13.68 -1.07
CA ASP A 55 -2.33 13.63 -2.41
C ASP A 55 -1.32 13.00 -3.38
N ALA A 56 -1.77 11.93 -4.04
CA ALA A 56 -1.05 11.39 -5.18
C ALA A 56 -0.84 12.50 -6.22
N ASP A 57 0.38 12.68 -6.69
CA ASP A 57 0.63 13.61 -7.80
C ASP A 57 -0.30 13.23 -8.96
N VAL A 58 -0.96 14.21 -9.54
CA VAL A 58 -1.95 13.97 -10.63
C VAL A 58 -1.31 13.18 -11.78
N ALA A 59 -0.01 13.37 -12.01
CA ALA A 59 0.78 12.64 -13.00
C ALA A 59 0.96 11.14 -12.67
N ASP A 60 0.83 10.76 -11.41
CA ASP A 60 1.03 9.37 -10.94
C ASP A 60 -0.26 8.56 -10.80
N ARG A 61 -1.43 9.17 -11.08
CA ARG A 61 -2.71 8.46 -10.95
C ARG A 61 -2.76 7.22 -11.83
N VAL A 62 -3.27 6.13 -11.25
CA VAL A 62 -3.56 4.91 -12.01
C VAL A 62 -4.79 5.18 -12.90
N THR A 63 -4.58 5.13 -14.20
CA THR A 63 -5.60 5.26 -15.25
C THR A 63 -5.63 4.01 -16.10
N GLU A 64 -6.64 3.83 -16.94
CA GLU A 64 -6.68 2.68 -17.85
C GLU A 64 -5.48 2.65 -18.81
N GLU A 65 -4.95 3.81 -19.18
CA GLU A 65 -3.81 3.93 -20.10
C GLU A 65 -2.49 3.43 -19.49
N ASN A 66 -2.30 3.58 -18.18
CA ASN A 66 -1.07 3.19 -17.49
C ASN A 66 -1.25 1.96 -16.58
N LEU A 67 -2.42 1.32 -16.63
CA LEU A 67 -2.79 0.23 -15.74
C LEU A 67 -1.80 -0.93 -15.78
N ASP A 68 -1.41 -1.36 -16.97
CA ASP A 68 -0.48 -2.48 -17.14
C ASP A 68 0.89 -2.20 -16.49
N GLY A 69 1.38 -0.98 -16.64
CA GLY A 69 2.62 -0.54 -15.98
C GLY A 69 2.49 -0.50 -14.46
N ALA A 70 1.36 -0.03 -13.95
CA ALA A 70 1.10 0.01 -12.51
C ALA A 70 0.95 -1.40 -11.92
N VAL A 71 0.30 -2.32 -12.62
CA VAL A 71 0.17 -3.73 -12.25
C VAL A 71 1.54 -4.41 -12.25
N ALA A 72 2.35 -4.22 -13.30
CA ALA A 72 3.69 -4.79 -13.38
C ALA A 72 4.58 -4.29 -12.22
N PHE A 73 4.50 -2.99 -11.89
CA PHE A 73 5.21 -2.40 -10.75
C PHE A 73 4.74 -3.00 -9.42
N ALA A 74 3.42 -3.13 -9.20
CA ALA A 74 2.86 -3.68 -7.97
C ALA A 74 3.30 -5.14 -7.76
N LYS A 75 3.27 -5.97 -8.80
CA LYS A 75 3.73 -7.37 -8.76
C LYS A 75 5.23 -7.47 -8.48
N ALA A 76 6.05 -6.67 -9.16
CA ALA A 76 7.50 -6.66 -8.93
C ALA A 76 7.85 -6.25 -7.50
N PHE A 77 7.13 -5.25 -6.95
CA PHE A 77 7.34 -4.80 -5.59
C PHE A 77 6.85 -5.84 -4.57
N ALA A 78 5.71 -6.48 -4.81
CA ALA A 78 5.22 -7.59 -3.99
C ALA A 78 6.21 -8.77 -3.98
N ALA A 79 6.73 -9.17 -5.13
CA ALA A 79 7.74 -10.23 -5.22
C ALA A 79 9.03 -9.88 -4.46
N LYS A 80 9.46 -8.61 -4.50
CA LYS A 80 10.64 -8.12 -3.78
C LYS A 80 10.46 -8.11 -2.27
N THR A 81 9.25 -7.78 -1.79
CA THR A 81 8.98 -7.61 -0.36
C THR A 81 8.44 -8.86 0.30
N GLY A 82 7.89 -9.80 -0.47
CA GLY A 82 7.16 -10.95 0.03
C GLY A 82 5.79 -10.61 0.63
N ALA A 83 5.32 -9.36 0.46
CA ALA A 83 4.05 -8.87 0.98
C ALA A 83 3.04 -8.67 -0.15
N VAL A 84 1.76 -8.73 0.17
CA VAL A 84 0.70 -8.26 -0.74
C VAL A 84 0.76 -6.74 -0.82
N VAL A 85 0.73 -6.18 -2.02
CA VAL A 85 0.75 -4.74 -2.26
C VAL A 85 -0.64 -4.28 -2.68
N ALA A 86 -1.22 -3.34 -1.94
CA ALA A 86 -2.51 -2.73 -2.22
C ALA A 86 -2.32 -1.24 -2.54
N ILE A 87 -2.44 -0.89 -3.81
CA ILE A 87 -2.37 0.49 -4.30
C ILE A 87 -3.80 1.01 -4.44
N THR A 88 -4.10 2.10 -3.75
CA THR A 88 -5.44 2.72 -3.77
C THR A 88 -5.46 3.97 -4.65
N GLY A 89 -6.53 4.13 -5.43
CA GLY A 89 -6.69 5.24 -6.36
C GLY A 89 -8.05 5.27 -7.05
N ALA A 90 -8.12 5.76 -8.27
CA ALA A 90 -9.33 5.68 -9.10
C ALA A 90 -9.59 4.23 -9.54
N ILE A 91 -8.51 3.48 -9.77
CA ILE A 91 -8.51 2.03 -9.94
C ILE A 91 -7.61 1.50 -8.83
N ASP A 92 -8.16 0.65 -7.96
CA ASP A 92 -7.38 0.01 -6.92
C ASP A 92 -6.69 -1.24 -7.49
N ILE A 93 -5.44 -1.46 -7.10
CA ILE A 93 -4.66 -2.64 -7.51
C ILE A 93 -4.26 -3.40 -6.25
N VAL A 94 -4.61 -4.68 -6.19
CA VAL A 94 -4.12 -5.59 -5.16
C VAL A 94 -3.31 -6.68 -5.83
N ALA A 95 -2.04 -6.79 -5.49
CA ALA A 95 -1.11 -7.70 -6.15
C ALA A 95 -0.24 -8.46 -5.15
N ASP A 96 -0.02 -9.73 -5.43
CA ASP A 96 1.10 -10.51 -4.94
C ASP A 96 2.15 -10.69 -6.06
N GLY A 97 3.18 -11.50 -5.84
CA GLY A 97 4.20 -11.74 -6.85
C GLY A 97 3.70 -12.46 -8.12
N ALA A 98 2.57 -13.17 -8.04
CA ALA A 98 2.03 -14.01 -9.11
C ALA A 98 0.77 -13.41 -9.75
N LYS A 99 -0.15 -12.86 -8.94
CA LYS A 99 -1.49 -12.42 -9.35
C LYS A 99 -1.69 -10.94 -9.05
N ALA A 100 -2.60 -10.31 -9.79
CA ALA A 100 -3.07 -8.96 -9.50
C ALA A 100 -4.57 -8.86 -9.78
N TYR A 101 -5.25 -8.08 -8.95
CA TYR A 101 -6.66 -7.74 -9.09
C TYR A 101 -6.79 -6.24 -9.25
N CYS A 102 -7.58 -5.80 -10.24
CA CYS A 102 -7.90 -4.40 -10.48
C CYS A 102 -9.37 -4.16 -10.13
N ILE A 103 -9.63 -3.22 -9.24
CA ILE A 103 -10.95 -2.96 -8.66
C ILE A 103 -11.40 -1.57 -9.10
N ARG A 104 -12.56 -1.48 -9.79
CA ARG A 104 -13.10 -0.28 -10.42
C ARG A 104 -14.44 0.15 -9.80
N ASN A 105 -14.49 0.24 -8.48
CA ASN A 105 -15.73 0.63 -7.78
C ASN A 105 -15.59 1.88 -6.91
N GLY A 106 -14.59 2.71 -7.18
CA GLY A 106 -14.47 4.03 -6.56
C GLY A 106 -15.53 5.00 -7.07
N HIS A 107 -15.84 6.02 -6.26
CA HIS A 107 -16.71 7.12 -6.65
C HIS A 107 -16.00 8.46 -6.42
N PRO A 108 -16.12 9.45 -7.34
CA PRO A 108 -15.44 10.75 -7.21
C PRO A 108 -15.73 11.50 -5.91
N MET A 109 -16.94 11.32 -5.33
CA MET A 109 -17.29 11.92 -4.04
C MET A 109 -16.44 11.42 -2.87
N MET A 110 -15.78 10.29 -2.98
CA MET A 110 -14.89 9.80 -1.92
C MET A 110 -13.71 10.72 -1.68
N SER A 111 -13.28 11.48 -2.68
CA SER A 111 -12.21 12.48 -2.55
C SER A 111 -12.60 13.67 -1.66
N ALA A 112 -13.89 13.93 -1.48
CA ALA A 112 -14.40 14.98 -0.60
C ALA A 112 -14.47 14.56 0.87
N ILE A 113 -14.23 13.30 1.19
CA ILE A 113 -14.32 12.75 2.55
C ILE A 113 -12.91 12.48 3.07
N THR A 114 -12.52 13.18 4.14
CA THR A 114 -11.24 12.96 4.82
C THR A 114 -11.27 11.66 5.64
N GLY A 115 -10.16 10.92 5.64
CA GLY A 115 -9.97 9.77 6.53
C GLY A 115 -10.42 8.42 5.97
N THR A 116 -10.98 8.37 4.76
CA THR A 116 -11.37 7.09 4.12
C THR A 116 -10.21 6.12 3.98
N GLY A 117 -9.00 6.63 3.70
CA GLY A 117 -7.79 5.84 3.66
C GLY A 117 -7.43 5.19 4.99
N CYS A 118 -7.57 5.93 6.09
CA CYS A 118 -7.32 5.40 7.45
C CYS A 118 -8.34 4.32 7.82
N GLN A 119 -9.62 4.53 7.50
CA GLN A 119 -10.68 3.55 7.71
C GLN A 119 -10.41 2.25 6.92
N LEU A 120 -10.02 2.36 5.66
CA LEU A 120 -9.69 1.21 4.84
C LEU A 120 -8.47 0.44 5.40
N SER A 121 -7.48 1.14 5.95
CA SER A 121 -6.33 0.49 6.60
C SER A 121 -6.75 -0.33 7.82
N ALA A 122 -7.61 0.25 8.68
CA ALA A 122 -8.12 -0.44 9.86
C ALA A 122 -8.97 -1.66 9.48
N LEU A 123 -9.84 -1.50 8.48
CA LEU A 123 -10.67 -2.58 7.96
C LEU A 123 -9.84 -3.71 7.37
N THR A 124 -8.83 -3.39 6.56
CA THR A 124 -7.89 -4.36 5.98
C THR A 124 -7.18 -5.15 7.09
N ALA A 125 -6.70 -4.47 8.12
CA ALA A 125 -6.03 -5.13 9.26
C ALA A 125 -7.00 -6.07 10.01
N ALA A 126 -8.25 -5.66 10.20
CA ALA A 126 -9.26 -6.50 10.84
C ALA A 126 -9.56 -7.77 10.03
N PHE A 127 -9.75 -7.65 8.71
CA PHE A 127 -9.97 -8.81 7.83
C PHE A 127 -8.78 -9.76 7.81
N LEU A 128 -7.56 -9.25 7.73
CA LEU A 128 -6.34 -10.07 7.76
C LEU A 128 -6.20 -10.83 9.08
N THR A 129 -6.57 -10.20 10.19
CA THR A 129 -6.52 -10.83 11.52
C THR A 129 -7.58 -11.91 11.66
N ALA A 130 -8.77 -11.69 11.10
CA ALA A 130 -9.86 -12.66 11.13
C ALA A 130 -9.66 -13.86 10.19
N ASN A 131 -8.81 -13.72 9.15
CA ASN A 131 -8.60 -14.74 8.12
C ASN A 131 -7.09 -15.05 7.94
N PRO A 132 -6.42 -15.59 8.96
CA PRO A 132 -5.01 -15.91 8.87
C PRO A 132 -4.77 -17.02 7.83
N GLY A 133 -3.87 -16.78 6.87
CA GLY A 133 -3.46 -17.76 5.86
C GLY A 133 -4.30 -17.75 4.57
N GLN A 134 -5.11 -16.72 4.37
CA GLN A 134 -5.77 -16.46 3.07
C GLN A 134 -5.11 -15.33 2.31
#